data_05dad3edeccf85dfbcf0d4132da1d3a1
#
_entry.id   05dad3edeccf85dfbcf0d4132da1d3a1
#
_cell.length_a   1.000
_cell.length_b   1.000
_cell.length_c   1.000
_cell.angle_alpha   90.00
_cell.angle_beta   90.00
_cell.angle_gamma   90.00
#
_symmetry.space_group_name_H-M   'P 1'
#
loop_
_entity.id
_entity.type
_entity.pdbx_description
1 polymer ?
#
loop_
_entity_poly.entity_id
_entity_poly.type
_entity_poly.pdbx_seq_one_letter_code
_entity_poly.pdbx_strand_id
1 'polypeptide(L)'
;MLFLIVSTPRPERPSELAQARQSFWPWIAKYEASGVCKHIYARVGRGAVAIFDVESNAALHLILNEWAEIIPAHFDTYPLVDLAATQRMLAAQVATGRERRGRSASAMRKGPRQGQ
;
A
#
# COMPACT_ATOMS: atom_id res chain seq x y z
N MET A 1 7.16 2.74 6.26
CA MET A 1 5.77 2.94 5.82
C MET A 1 5.59 2.28 4.46
N LEU A 2 4.57 1.45 4.34
CA LEU A 2 4.30 0.71 3.10
C LEU A 2 3.23 1.40 2.27
N PHE A 3 3.48 1.49 0.97
CA PHE A 3 2.53 2.04 0.01
C PHE A 3 2.43 1.19 -1.23
N LEU A 4 1.20 0.97 -1.68
CA LEU A 4 0.92 0.43 -3.01
C LEU A 4 0.76 1.61 -3.97
N ILE A 5 1.52 1.59 -5.04
CA ILE A 5 1.47 2.59 -6.09
C ILE A 5 0.97 1.95 -7.37
N VAL A 6 -0.04 2.55 -7.96
CA VAL A 6 -0.54 2.17 -9.27
C VAL A 6 -0.26 3.31 -10.22
N SER A 7 0.56 3.06 -11.24
CA SER A 7 0.88 4.07 -12.24
C SER A 7 0.02 3.88 -13.48
N THR A 8 -0.48 5.00 -13.99
CA THR A 8 -1.18 5.07 -15.27
C THR A 8 -0.45 6.08 -16.12
N PRO A 9 0.31 5.64 -17.15
CA PRO A 9 1.04 6.55 -18.00
C PRO A 9 0.10 7.37 -18.88
N ARG A 10 0.63 8.45 -19.46
CA ARG A 10 -0.12 9.28 -20.40
C ARG A 10 -0.55 8.45 -21.62
N PRO A 11 -1.58 8.90 -22.34
CA PRO A 11 -2.14 8.14 -23.47
C PRO A 11 -1.32 8.25 -24.76
N GLU A 12 -0.01 8.49 -24.68
CA GLU A 12 0.88 8.41 -25.84
C GLU A 12 1.02 6.94 -26.29
N ARG A 13 1.39 6.76 -27.54
CA ARG A 13 1.65 5.42 -28.07
C ARG A 13 2.79 4.75 -27.31
N PRO A 14 2.69 3.45 -26.99
CA PRO A 14 3.79 2.76 -26.30
C PRO A 14 5.14 2.91 -26.99
N SER A 15 5.18 2.94 -28.31
CA SER A 15 6.42 3.12 -29.08
C SER A 15 7.08 4.49 -28.85
N GLU A 16 6.31 5.51 -28.56
CA GLU A 16 6.82 6.85 -28.25
C GLU A 16 7.51 6.90 -26.89
N LEU A 17 7.18 5.99 -25.99
CA LEU A 17 7.73 5.88 -24.65
C LEU A 17 8.77 4.76 -24.50
N ALA A 18 9.11 4.08 -25.58
CA ALA A 18 9.99 2.91 -25.52
C ALA A 18 11.34 3.22 -24.90
N GLN A 19 11.96 4.33 -25.30
CA GLN A 19 13.26 4.75 -24.78
C GLN A 19 13.17 5.13 -23.30
N ALA A 20 12.14 5.86 -22.90
CA ALA A 20 11.90 6.22 -21.51
C ALA A 20 11.68 4.97 -20.66
N ARG A 21 10.95 3.99 -21.18
CA ARG A 21 10.72 2.71 -20.50
C ARG A 21 12.02 1.92 -20.28
N GLN A 22 12.95 1.97 -21.22
CA GLN A 22 14.26 1.38 -21.04
C GLN A 22 15.05 2.05 -19.92
N SER A 23 14.92 3.36 -19.76
CA SER A 23 15.57 4.10 -18.69
C SER A 23 14.96 3.83 -17.32
N PHE A 24 13.72 3.43 -17.28
CA PHE A 24 13.00 3.12 -16.02
C PHE A 24 13.60 1.93 -15.29
N TRP A 25 13.96 0.87 -16.00
CA TRP A 25 14.41 -0.36 -15.37
C TRP A 25 15.70 -0.22 -14.54
N PRO A 26 16.76 0.44 -15.03
CA PRO A 26 17.94 0.69 -14.21
C PRO A 26 17.64 1.56 -12.98
N TRP A 27 16.72 2.51 -13.13
CA TRP A 27 16.33 3.38 -12.04
C TRP A 27 15.60 2.61 -10.92
N ILE A 28 14.59 1.83 -11.25
CA ILE A 28 13.85 1.07 -10.24
C ILE A 28 14.69 -0.03 -9.62
N ALA A 29 15.64 -0.60 -10.36
CA ALA A 29 16.54 -1.62 -9.86
C ALA A 29 17.35 -1.14 -8.66
N LYS A 30 17.72 0.13 -8.59
CA LYS A 30 18.42 0.70 -7.43
C LYS A 30 17.55 0.65 -6.19
N TYR A 31 16.27 0.95 -6.33
CA TYR A 31 15.33 0.89 -5.20
C TYR A 31 15.00 -0.53 -4.80
N GLU A 32 14.98 -1.47 -5.74
CA GLU A 32 14.86 -2.89 -5.43
C GLU A 32 16.08 -3.38 -4.63
N ALA A 33 17.28 -3.03 -5.07
CA ALA A 33 18.52 -3.42 -4.41
C ALA A 33 18.62 -2.86 -2.98
N SER A 34 18.14 -1.65 -2.74
CA SER A 34 18.14 -1.03 -1.41
C SER A 34 17.04 -1.53 -0.49
N GLY A 35 16.07 -2.28 -1.03
CA GLY A 35 14.91 -2.75 -0.28
C GLY A 35 13.79 -1.72 -0.16
N VAL A 36 13.91 -0.55 -0.76
CA VAL A 36 12.84 0.46 -0.77
C VAL A 36 11.71 0.04 -1.68
N CYS A 37 12.03 -0.49 -2.88
CA CYS A 37 11.01 -1.12 -3.72
C CYS A 37 10.95 -2.61 -3.38
N LYS A 38 9.86 -3.01 -2.76
CA LYS A 38 9.64 -4.41 -2.35
C LYS A 38 9.19 -5.28 -3.51
N HIS A 39 8.31 -4.75 -4.33
CA HIS A 39 7.73 -5.45 -5.47
C HIS A 39 7.43 -4.45 -6.58
N ILE A 40 7.62 -4.89 -7.82
CA ILE A 40 7.24 -4.14 -9.01
C ILE A 40 6.73 -5.11 -10.07
N TYR A 41 5.59 -4.80 -10.66
CA TYR A 41 4.98 -5.58 -11.72
C TYR A 41 4.45 -4.65 -12.80
N ALA A 42 4.53 -5.09 -14.06
CA ALA A 42 3.83 -4.41 -15.14
C ALA A 42 2.33 -4.74 -15.05
N ARG A 43 1.50 -3.74 -15.31
CA ARG A 43 0.06 -3.96 -15.44
C ARG A 43 -0.25 -4.50 -16.83
N VAL A 44 -1.23 -5.39 -16.91
CA VAL A 44 -1.76 -5.83 -18.20
C VAL A 44 -2.28 -4.60 -18.96
N GLY A 45 -1.80 -4.40 -20.16
CA GLY A 45 -2.08 -3.22 -20.97
C GLY A 45 -0.99 -2.17 -20.80
N ARG A 46 -1.09 -1.33 -19.79
CA ARG A 46 -0.13 -0.22 -19.59
C ARG A 46 0.04 0.09 -18.10
N GLY A 47 1.23 0.58 -17.77
CA GLY A 47 1.54 1.03 -16.42
C GLY A 47 2.19 -0.04 -15.57
N ALA A 48 2.34 0.27 -14.31
CA ALA A 48 2.97 -0.63 -13.34
C ALA A 48 2.30 -0.54 -11.98
N VAL A 49 2.53 -1.56 -11.17
CA VAL A 49 2.16 -1.60 -9.76
C VAL A 49 3.42 -1.85 -8.96
N ALA A 50 3.65 -1.03 -7.94
CA ALA A 50 4.82 -1.17 -7.08
C ALA A 50 4.42 -1.11 -5.62
N ILE A 51 5.20 -1.77 -4.76
CA ILE A 51 5.11 -1.63 -3.32
C ILE A 51 6.41 -1.04 -2.82
N PHE A 52 6.34 0.13 -2.19
CA PHE A 52 7.47 0.81 -1.59
C PHE A 52 7.39 0.79 -0.08
N ASP A 53 8.54 0.57 0.54
CA ASP A 53 8.74 0.77 1.97
C ASP A 53 9.62 2.00 2.16
N VAL A 54 9.04 3.07 2.65
CA VAL A 54 9.69 4.39 2.76
C VAL A 54 9.59 4.92 4.19
N GLU A 55 10.49 5.85 4.52
CA GLU A 55 10.52 6.44 5.85
C GLU A 55 9.42 7.47 6.08
N SER A 56 8.96 8.11 5.00
CA SER A 56 8.02 9.23 5.10
C SER A 56 7.26 9.43 3.81
N ASN A 57 6.19 10.20 3.87
CA ASN A 57 5.47 10.66 2.68
C ASN A 57 6.37 11.50 1.77
N ALA A 58 7.27 12.29 2.35
CA ALA A 58 8.21 13.09 1.57
C ALA A 58 9.16 12.22 0.77
N ALA A 59 9.65 11.12 1.34
CA ALA A 59 10.50 10.18 0.62
C ALA A 59 9.76 9.52 -0.55
N LEU A 60 8.51 9.13 -0.34
CA LEU A 60 7.67 8.58 -1.41
C LEU A 60 7.43 9.62 -2.51
N HIS A 61 7.13 10.86 -2.12
CA HIS A 61 6.89 11.96 -3.05
C HIS A 61 8.10 12.16 -3.98
N LEU A 62 9.31 12.13 -3.41
CA LEU A 62 10.55 12.23 -4.19
C LEU A 62 10.66 11.10 -5.21
N ILE A 63 10.42 9.87 -4.79
CA ILE A 63 10.49 8.70 -5.67
C ILE A 63 9.49 8.81 -6.83
N LEU A 64 8.26 9.20 -6.54
CA LEU A 64 7.22 9.32 -7.56
C LEU A 64 7.51 10.48 -8.52
N ASN A 65 8.12 11.56 -8.06
CA ASN A 65 8.57 12.64 -8.94
C ASN A 65 9.70 12.17 -9.87
N GLU A 66 10.64 11.38 -9.36
CA GLU A 66 11.69 10.78 -10.19
C GLU A 66 11.07 9.87 -11.26
N TRP A 67 10.11 9.05 -10.85
CA TRP A 67 9.40 8.17 -11.77
C TRP A 67 8.70 8.96 -12.87
N ALA A 68 7.95 10.00 -12.49
CA ALA A 68 7.22 10.84 -13.44
C ALA A 68 8.13 11.59 -14.39
N GLU A 69 9.36 11.90 -13.98
CA GLU A 69 10.36 12.51 -14.85
C GLU A 69 10.83 11.55 -15.94
N ILE A 70 10.92 10.26 -15.62
CA ILE A 70 11.31 9.22 -16.57
C ILE A 70 10.13 8.84 -17.47
N ILE A 71 9.00 8.50 -16.86
CA ILE A 71 7.75 8.15 -17.55
C ILE A 71 6.62 8.97 -16.93
N PRO A 72 6.18 10.06 -17.60
CA PRO A 72 5.05 10.83 -17.08
C PRO A 72 3.82 9.95 -16.85
N ALA A 73 3.27 10.00 -15.66
CA ALA A 73 2.20 9.14 -15.26
C ALA A 73 1.36 9.77 -14.15
N HIS A 74 0.13 9.32 -14.04
CA HIS A 74 -0.71 9.53 -12.88
C HIS A 74 -0.47 8.38 -11.89
N PHE A 75 -0.41 8.69 -10.60
CA PHE A 75 -0.22 7.71 -9.55
C PHE A 75 -1.42 7.67 -8.62
N ASP A 76 -1.93 6.47 -8.39
CA ASP A 76 -2.83 6.21 -7.27
C ASP A 76 -2.00 5.61 -6.15
N THR A 77 -2.15 6.17 -4.95
CA THR A 77 -1.34 5.82 -3.79
C THR A 77 -2.21 5.26 -2.69
N TYR A 78 -1.91 4.06 -2.24
CA TYR A 78 -2.64 3.37 -1.19
C TYR A 78 -1.70 3.05 -0.04
N PRO A 79 -1.88 3.66 1.15
CA PRO A 79 -1.12 3.26 2.32
C PRO A 79 -1.51 1.86 2.74
N LEU A 80 -0.52 1.07 3.13
CA LEU A 80 -0.70 -0.32 3.51
C LEU A 80 -0.32 -0.53 4.96
N VAL A 81 -0.94 -1.51 5.58
CA VAL A 81 -0.61 -1.96 6.92
C VAL A 81 0.02 -3.33 6.84
N ASP A 82 1.10 -3.53 7.59
CA ASP A 82 1.73 -4.83 7.72
C ASP A 82 0.73 -5.85 8.27
N LEU A 83 0.70 -7.04 7.68
CA LEU A 83 -0.22 -8.10 8.07
C LEU A 83 -0.09 -8.47 9.55
N ALA A 84 1.15 -8.51 10.07
CA ALA A 84 1.39 -8.80 11.47
C ALA A 84 0.75 -7.76 12.39
N ALA A 85 0.81 -6.47 12.02
CA ALA A 85 0.14 -5.41 12.76
C ALA A 85 -1.38 -5.56 12.72
N THR A 86 -1.93 -5.91 11.56
CA THR A 86 -3.36 -6.16 11.40
C THR A 86 -3.81 -7.35 12.25
N GLN A 87 -3.02 -8.42 12.27
CA GLN A 87 -3.31 -9.60 13.10
C GLN A 87 -3.29 -9.26 14.59
N ARG A 88 -2.35 -8.43 15.04
CA ARG A 88 -2.31 -7.97 16.44
C ARG A 88 -3.54 -7.13 16.78
N MET A 89 -3.95 -6.24 15.90
CA MET A 89 -5.16 -5.42 16.09
C MET A 89 -6.41 -6.30 16.18
N LEU A 90 -6.52 -7.29 15.30
CA LEU A 90 -7.64 -8.23 15.33
C LEU A 90 -7.68 -9.02 16.63
N ALA A 91 -6.54 -9.52 17.09
CA ALA A 91 -6.44 -10.24 18.35
C ALA A 91 -6.89 -9.37 19.53
N ALA A 92 -6.48 -8.11 19.56
CA ALA A 92 -6.90 -7.14 20.57
C ALA A 92 -8.42 -6.88 20.50
N GLN A 93 -8.99 -6.77 19.33
CA GLN A 93 -10.44 -6.60 19.13
C GLN A 93 -11.21 -7.82 19.62
N VAL A 94 -10.72 -9.02 19.33
CA VAL A 94 -11.34 -10.27 19.79
C VAL A 94 -11.31 -10.34 21.32
N ALA A 95 -10.19 -10.02 21.96
CA ALA A 95 -10.07 -9.97 23.41
C ALA A 95 -11.05 -8.97 24.02
N THR A 96 -11.12 -7.75 23.46
CA THR A 96 -12.07 -6.73 23.90
C THR A 96 -13.53 -7.19 23.74
N GLY A 97 -13.83 -7.85 22.62
CA GLY A 97 -15.15 -8.43 22.37
C GLY A 97 -15.52 -9.50 23.39
N ARG A 98 -14.58 -10.34 23.79
CA ARG A 98 -14.78 -11.34 24.86
C ARG A 98 -15.06 -10.68 26.18
N GLU A 99 -14.32 -9.65 26.55
CA GLU A 99 -14.56 -8.89 27.78
C GLU A 99 -15.94 -8.25 27.78
N ARG A 100 -16.34 -7.65 26.68
CA ARG A 100 -17.68 -7.05 26.54
C ARG A 100 -18.77 -8.08 26.68
N ARG A 101 -18.61 -9.25 26.07
CA ARG A 101 -19.55 -10.35 26.20
C ARG A 101 -19.65 -10.85 27.62
N GLY A 102 -18.51 -10.99 28.32
CA GLY A 102 -18.47 -11.36 29.73
C GLY A 102 -19.22 -10.34 30.57
N ARG A 103 -19.02 -9.07 30.39
CA ARG A 103 -19.73 -7.99 31.06
C ARG A 103 -21.23 -8.02 30.77
N SER A 104 -21.59 -8.22 29.51
CA SER A 104 -23.00 -8.33 29.10
C SER A 104 -23.69 -9.51 29.76
N ALA A 105 -23.04 -10.68 29.80
CA ALA A 105 -23.57 -11.85 30.47
C ALA A 105 -23.77 -11.59 31.95
N SER A 106 -22.81 -10.93 32.60
CA SER A 106 -22.92 -10.55 33.99
C SER A 106 -24.03 -9.54 34.25
N ALA A 107 -24.23 -8.57 33.35
CA ALA A 107 -25.30 -7.60 33.46
C ALA A 107 -26.69 -8.21 33.23
N MET A 108 -26.80 -9.20 32.36
CA MET A 108 -28.07 -9.88 32.07
C MET A 108 -28.65 -10.60 33.30
N ARG A 109 -27.85 -10.97 34.28
CA ARG A 109 -28.31 -11.52 35.55
C ARG A 109 -29.09 -10.49 36.36
N LYS A 110 -28.89 -9.21 36.13
CA LYS A 110 -29.53 -8.11 36.85
C LYS A 110 -30.72 -7.54 36.12
N GLY A 111 -30.99 -7.97 34.90
CA GLY A 111 -32.08 -7.51 34.08
C GLY A 111 -31.77 -7.58 32.60
N PRO A 112 -32.78 -7.35 31.74
CA PRO A 112 -32.61 -7.40 30.32
C PRO A 112 -31.66 -6.29 29.82
N ARG A 113 -30.94 -6.63 28.79
CA ARG A 113 -30.04 -5.70 28.14
C ARG A 113 -30.04 -5.93 26.64
N GLN A 114 -30.01 -4.82 25.88
CA GLN A 114 -29.88 -4.90 24.44
C GLN A 114 -28.48 -5.40 24.09
N GLY A 115 -28.41 -6.40 23.25
CA GLY A 115 -27.18 -6.93 22.75
C GLY A 115 -26.49 -6.01 21.74
N GLN A 116 -25.27 -6.31 21.45
CA GLN A 116 -24.51 -5.58 20.47
C GLN A 116 -23.83 -6.48 19.48
#